data_c818d0fe09bae62e76d61177e1299cb2
#
_entry.id   c818d0fe09bae62e76d61177e1299cb2
#
_cell.length_a   1.000
_cell.length_b   1.000
_cell.length_c   1.000
_cell.angle_alpha   90.00
_cell.angle_beta   90.00
_cell.angle_gamma   90.00
#
_symmetry.space_group_name_H-M   'P 1'
#
loop_
_entity.id
_entity.type
_entity.pdbx_description
1 polymer ?
#
loop_
_entity_poly.entity_id
_entity_poly.type
_entity_poly.pdbx_seq_one_letter_code
_entity_poly.pdbx_strand_id
1 'polypeptide(L)'
;RLEKGRVAKGIEDMETIKENFENQCIQRCMDVKTELEKLPKLSKINMGNEVIKMVDLAIPYVKDEFVKQRMSEYIDNLVKSADTYEDERKRVKFIKESLGLKRLFGVMVTDMNAIKLKLYKRERIKEQSRYLRYEEAVGSTGQSQGIYIQFLVAIINYIAGMYSFRAEDTVTTKTIFIDNPFGAAK
;
A
#
# COMPACT_ATOMS: atom_id res chain seq x y z
N ARG A 1 -23.84 -39.77 -23.08
CA ARG A 1 -22.50 -39.90 -22.42
C ARG A 1 -21.54 -38.75 -22.85
N LEU A 2 -21.51 -38.39 -24.13
CA LEU A 2 -20.61 -37.35 -24.68
C LEU A 2 -20.92 -35.93 -24.14
N GLU A 3 -22.20 -35.55 -23.96
CA GLU A 3 -22.58 -34.22 -23.42
C GLU A 3 -22.19 -34.07 -21.98
N LYS A 4 -22.37 -35.06 -21.11
CA LYS A 4 -21.95 -35.04 -19.72
C LYS A 4 -20.43 -34.84 -19.59
N GLY A 5 -19.65 -35.46 -20.47
CA GLY A 5 -18.19 -35.25 -20.48
C GLY A 5 -17.76 -33.85 -20.92
N ARG A 6 -18.48 -33.22 -21.87
CA ARG A 6 -18.21 -31.83 -22.29
C ARG A 6 -18.55 -30.84 -21.21
N VAL A 7 -19.67 -31.01 -20.52
CA VAL A 7 -20.08 -30.14 -19.40
C VAL A 7 -19.11 -30.26 -18.23
N ALA A 8 -18.72 -31.49 -17.87
CA ALA A 8 -17.74 -31.70 -16.79
C ALA A 8 -16.39 -31.03 -17.08
N LYS A 9 -15.87 -31.17 -18.31
CA LYS A 9 -14.64 -30.53 -18.74
C LYS A 9 -14.77 -29.02 -18.75
N GLY A 10 -15.91 -28.47 -19.20
CA GLY A 10 -16.16 -27.03 -19.17
C GLY A 10 -16.18 -26.44 -17.75
N ILE A 11 -16.71 -27.18 -16.78
CA ILE A 11 -16.69 -26.80 -15.37
C ILE A 11 -15.24 -26.79 -14.84
N GLU A 12 -14.47 -27.83 -15.09
CA GLU A 12 -13.07 -27.96 -14.69
C GLU A 12 -12.21 -26.84 -15.29
N ASP A 13 -12.42 -26.51 -16.57
CA ASP A 13 -11.74 -25.40 -17.24
C ASP A 13 -12.09 -24.05 -16.58
N MET A 14 -13.35 -23.82 -16.20
CA MET A 14 -13.78 -22.61 -15.50
C MET A 14 -13.22 -22.52 -14.09
N GLU A 15 -13.17 -23.60 -13.34
CA GLU A 15 -12.56 -23.65 -12.01
C GLU A 15 -11.07 -23.32 -12.09
N THR A 16 -10.37 -23.87 -13.08
CA THR A 16 -8.94 -23.58 -13.33
C THR A 16 -8.71 -22.10 -13.66
N ILE A 17 -9.56 -21.52 -14.51
CA ILE A 17 -9.48 -20.08 -14.86
C ILE A 17 -9.71 -19.21 -13.61
N LYS A 18 -10.71 -19.55 -12.80
CA LYS A 18 -11.00 -18.86 -11.55
C LYS A 18 -9.81 -18.92 -10.60
N GLU A 19 -9.25 -20.09 -10.35
CA GLU A 19 -8.10 -20.27 -9.46
C GLU A 19 -6.88 -19.47 -9.94
N ASN A 20 -6.59 -19.50 -11.23
CA ASN A 20 -5.50 -18.70 -11.81
C ASN A 20 -5.72 -17.20 -11.62
N PHE A 21 -6.94 -16.72 -11.77
CA PHE A 21 -7.29 -15.31 -11.57
C PHE A 21 -7.15 -14.91 -10.09
N GLU A 22 -7.62 -15.71 -9.16
CA GLU A 22 -7.47 -15.53 -7.72
C GLU A 22 -5.98 -15.43 -7.34
N ASN A 23 -5.16 -16.34 -7.84
CA ASN A 23 -3.72 -16.35 -7.60
C ASN A 23 -3.03 -15.07 -8.14
N GLN A 24 -3.45 -14.58 -9.32
CA GLN A 24 -2.94 -13.32 -9.84
C GLN A 24 -3.33 -12.12 -8.96
N CYS A 25 -4.56 -12.09 -8.45
CA CYS A 25 -5.01 -11.05 -7.52
C CYS A 25 -4.21 -11.08 -6.21
N ILE A 26 -3.99 -12.27 -5.66
CA ILE A 26 -3.16 -12.47 -4.46
C ILE A 26 -1.73 -11.99 -4.73
N GLN A 27 -1.12 -12.40 -5.84
CA GLN A 27 0.25 -12.01 -6.18
C GLN A 27 0.41 -10.48 -6.25
N ARG A 28 -0.51 -9.79 -6.92
CA ARG A 28 -0.49 -8.31 -6.97
C ARG A 28 -0.57 -7.68 -5.58
N CYS A 29 -1.36 -8.24 -4.68
CA CYS A 29 -1.44 -7.76 -3.30
C CYS A 29 -0.16 -8.07 -2.51
N MET A 30 0.45 -9.22 -2.73
CA MET A 30 1.74 -9.59 -2.10
C MET A 30 2.88 -8.68 -2.57
N ASP A 31 2.89 -8.28 -3.84
CA ASP A 31 3.85 -7.32 -4.37
C ASP A 31 3.71 -5.97 -3.65
N VAL A 32 2.47 -5.49 -3.46
CA VAL A 32 2.20 -4.27 -2.68
C VAL A 32 2.62 -4.42 -1.22
N LYS A 33 2.30 -5.55 -0.57
CA LYS A 33 2.75 -5.85 0.80
C LYS A 33 4.26 -5.72 0.90
N THR A 34 4.99 -6.36 -0.02
CA THR A 34 6.45 -6.33 -0.06
C THR A 34 6.98 -4.90 -0.21
N GLU A 35 6.38 -4.09 -1.07
CA GLU A 35 6.78 -2.70 -1.24
C GLU A 35 6.48 -1.84 0.01
N LEU A 36 5.33 -2.02 0.63
CA LEU A 36 4.97 -1.31 1.86
C LEU A 36 5.90 -1.67 3.04
N GLU A 37 6.36 -2.92 3.12
CA GLU A 37 7.34 -3.35 4.14
C GLU A 37 8.74 -2.75 3.95
N LYS A 38 9.07 -2.34 2.72
CA LYS A 38 10.33 -1.62 2.43
C LYS A 38 10.27 -0.16 2.88
N LEU A 39 9.09 0.46 2.87
CA LEU A 39 8.93 1.88 3.17
C LEU A 39 9.59 2.30 4.49
N PRO A 40 9.39 1.65 5.65
CA PRO A 40 10.09 2.01 6.87
C PRO A 40 11.61 1.83 6.80
N LYS A 41 12.10 0.87 6.01
CA LYS A 41 13.54 0.58 5.87
C LYS A 41 14.25 1.61 5.01
N LEU A 42 13.60 2.07 3.95
CA LEU A 42 14.16 3.01 2.98
C LEU A 42 13.88 4.48 3.34
N SER A 43 12.95 4.74 4.25
CA SER A 43 12.62 6.07 4.74
C SER A 43 13.60 6.59 5.80
N LYS A 44 14.88 6.27 5.66
CA LYS A 44 15.92 6.72 6.58
C LYS A 44 16.47 8.06 6.13
N ILE A 45 16.73 8.93 7.11
CA ILE A 45 17.43 10.21 6.91
C ILE A 45 18.64 10.31 7.85
N ASN A 46 19.67 10.99 7.40
CA ASN A 46 20.82 11.31 8.22
C ASN A 46 20.58 12.65 8.91
N MET A 47 20.60 12.66 10.23
CA MET A 47 20.52 13.87 11.03
C MET A 47 21.77 14.01 11.90
N GLY A 48 22.76 14.72 11.39
CA GLY A 48 24.08 14.78 12.03
C GLY A 48 24.76 13.42 12.02
N ASN A 49 25.06 12.88 13.20
CA ASN A 49 25.72 11.57 13.34
C ASN A 49 24.74 10.39 13.49
N GLU A 50 23.44 10.63 13.42
CA GLU A 50 22.43 9.61 13.61
C GLU A 50 21.66 9.31 12.32
N VAL A 51 21.37 8.02 12.10
CA VAL A 51 20.49 7.57 11.01
C VAL A 51 19.11 7.31 11.61
N ILE A 52 18.13 8.11 11.21
CA ILE A 52 16.78 8.07 11.75
C ILE A 52 15.83 7.44 10.75
N LYS A 53 15.04 6.48 11.23
CA LYS A 53 13.93 5.89 10.49
C LYS A 53 12.71 6.82 10.64
N MET A 54 12.33 7.49 9.57
CA MET A 54 11.27 8.53 9.62
C MET A 54 9.86 7.98 9.71
N VAL A 55 9.63 6.78 9.16
CA VAL A 55 8.31 6.19 9.03
C VAL A 55 8.26 4.88 9.78
N ASP A 56 7.22 4.72 10.60
CA ASP A 56 6.82 3.45 11.20
C ASP A 56 5.42 3.11 10.70
N LEU A 57 5.27 1.95 10.03
CA LEU A 57 4.04 1.52 9.38
C LEU A 57 3.64 0.15 9.94
N ALA A 58 2.47 0.09 10.56
CA ALA A 58 1.87 -1.14 11.04
C ALA A 58 0.59 -1.43 10.27
N ILE A 59 0.56 -2.57 9.57
CA ILE A 59 -0.60 -3.04 8.80
C ILE A 59 -1.06 -4.36 9.42
N PRO A 60 -2.33 -4.48 9.83
CA PRO A 60 -2.87 -5.70 10.41
C PRO A 60 -3.22 -6.70 9.30
N TYR A 61 -2.21 -7.41 8.80
CA TYR A 61 -2.41 -8.44 7.78
C TYR A 61 -3.20 -9.63 8.29
N VAL A 62 -3.99 -10.20 7.39
CA VAL A 62 -4.60 -11.52 7.57
C VAL A 62 -3.47 -12.56 7.57
N LYS A 63 -3.61 -13.63 8.34
CA LYS A 63 -2.66 -14.74 8.30
C LYS A 63 -2.65 -15.38 6.92
N ASP A 64 -1.47 -15.73 6.42
CA ASP A 64 -1.27 -16.21 5.05
C ASP A 64 -2.15 -17.42 4.71
N GLU A 65 -2.43 -18.29 5.70
CA GLU A 65 -3.32 -19.45 5.56
C GLU A 65 -4.77 -19.11 5.16
N PHE A 66 -5.25 -17.91 5.50
CA PHE A 66 -6.62 -17.45 5.19
C PHE A 66 -6.71 -16.57 3.94
N VAL A 67 -5.58 -16.15 3.36
CA VAL A 67 -5.57 -15.21 2.23
C VAL A 67 -6.27 -15.79 1.02
N LYS A 68 -5.98 -17.06 0.67
CA LYS A 68 -6.59 -17.74 -0.49
C LYS A 68 -8.11 -17.86 -0.33
N GLN A 69 -8.57 -18.30 0.84
CA GLN A 69 -10.00 -18.43 1.12
C GLN A 69 -10.72 -17.08 1.00
N ARG A 70 -10.18 -16.03 1.64
CA ARG A 70 -10.78 -14.69 1.59
C ARG A 70 -10.82 -14.11 0.19
N MET A 71 -9.78 -14.35 -0.61
CA MET A 71 -9.76 -13.89 -2.00
C MET A 71 -10.80 -14.62 -2.84
N SER A 72 -10.94 -15.94 -2.67
CA SER A 72 -11.96 -16.74 -3.36
C SER A 72 -13.37 -16.24 -3.00
N GLU A 73 -13.66 -16.07 -1.71
CA GLU A 73 -14.94 -15.52 -1.24
C GLU A 73 -15.22 -14.12 -1.81
N TYR A 74 -14.17 -13.27 -1.87
CA TYR A 74 -14.30 -11.93 -2.45
C TYR A 74 -14.65 -11.98 -3.94
N ILE A 75 -13.97 -12.83 -4.73
CA ILE A 75 -14.22 -12.98 -6.17
C ILE A 75 -15.61 -13.57 -6.41
N ASP A 76 -16.05 -14.56 -5.62
CA ASP A 76 -17.38 -15.12 -5.74
C ASP A 76 -18.49 -14.09 -5.47
N ASN A 77 -18.31 -13.27 -4.45
CA ASN A 77 -19.23 -12.19 -4.13
C ASN A 77 -19.23 -11.09 -5.20
N LEU A 78 -18.05 -10.82 -5.79
CA LEU A 78 -17.93 -9.87 -6.90
C LEU A 78 -18.70 -10.36 -8.12
N VAL A 79 -18.54 -11.63 -8.51
CA VAL A 79 -19.26 -12.25 -9.63
C VAL A 79 -20.77 -12.18 -9.38
N LYS A 80 -21.24 -12.66 -8.24
CA LYS A 80 -22.66 -12.60 -7.87
C LYS A 80 -23.22 -11.18 -7.92
N SER A 81 -22.45 -10.20 -7.45
CA SER A 81 -22.86 -8.80 -7.48
C SER A 81 -22.85 -8.23 -8.91
N ALA A 82 -21.88 -8.61 -9.73
CA ALA A 82 -21.80 -8.18 -11.12
C ALA A 82 -22.98 -8.69 -11.95
N ASP A 83 -23.48 -9.88 -11.66
CA ASP A 83 -24.64 -10.50 -12.35
C ASP A 83 -25.98 -9.77 -12.08
N THR A 84 -26.03 -8.96 -11.03
CA THR A 84 -27.24 -8.14 -10.74
C THR A 84 -27.37 -6.91 -11.66
N TYR A 85 -26.33 -6.55 -12.41
CA TYR A 85 -26.36 -5.40 -13.31
C TYR A 85 -26.86 -5.81 -14.70
N GLU A 86 -28.03 -5.32 -15.12
CA GLU A 86 -28.55 -5.50 -16.48
C GLU A 86 -27.77 -4.70 -17.51
N ASP A 87 -27.30 -3.49 -17.14
CA ASP A 87 -26.51 -2.61 -18.01
C ASP A 87 -25.04 -3.06 -18.00
N GLU A 88 -24.57 -3.49 -19.17
CA GLU A 88 -23.19 -3.95 -19.37
C GLU A 88 -22.15 -2.90 -19.00
N ARG A 89 -22.37 -1.62 -19.29
CA ARG A 89 -21.41 -0.55 -18.96
C ARG A 89 -21.28 -0.38 -17.44
N LYS A 90 -22.41 -0.44 -16.73
CA LYS A 90 -22.41 -0.38 -15.26
C LYS A 90 -21.73 -1.59 -14.65
N ARG A 91 -22.01 -2.78 -15.19
CA ARG A 91 -21.35 -4.03 -14.79
C ARG A 91 -19.85 -3.96 -14.95
N VAL A 92 -19.34 -3.56 -16.11
CA VAL A 92 -17.90 -3.41 -16.38
C VAL A 92 -17.27 -2.37 -15.46
N LYS A 93 -17.92 -1.24 -15.22
CA LYS A 93 -17.44 -0.21 -14.28
C LYS A 93 -17.34 -0.78 -12.87
N PHE A 94 -18.38 -1.46 -12.38
CA PHE A 94 -18.39 -2.10 -11.07
C PHE A 94 -17.24 -3.11 -10.91
N ILE A 95 -17.03 -3.99 -11.91
CA ILE A 95 -15.94 -4.98 -11.90
C ILE A 95 -14.58 -4.26 -11.84
N LYS A 96 -14.34 -3.26 -12.69
CA LYS A 96 -13.08 -2.49 -12.68
C LYS A 96 -12.80 -1.84 -11.31
N GLU A 97 -13.80 -1.22 -10.72
CA GLU A 97 -13.67 -0.60 -9.40
C GLU A 97 -13.41 -1.63 -8.30
N SER A 98 -14.07 -2.78 -8.37
CA SER A 98 -13.91 -3.87 -7.40
C SER A 98 -12.55 -4.56 -7.51
N LEU A 99 -12.01 -4.68 -8.71
CA LEU A 99 -10.66 -5.20 -8.95
C LEU A 99 -9.57 -4.13 -8.77
N GLY A 100 -9.94 -2.93 -8.35
CA GLY A 100 -8.99 -1.88 -8.00
C GLY A 100 -8.07 -2.30 -6.85
N LEU A 101 -6.79 -1.95 -6.95
CA LEU A 101 -5.75 -2.40 -6.02
C LEU A 101 -6.09 -2.16 -4.55
N LYS A 102 -6.68 -1.00 -4.22
CA LYS A 102 -7.10 -0.67 -2.85
C LYS A 102 -8.11 -1.67 -2.29
N ARG A 103 -9.08 -2.11 -3.11
CA ARG A 103 -10.12 -3.06 -2.69
C ARG A 103 -9.55 -4.47 -2.55
N LEU A 104 -8.77 -4.92 -3.53
CA LEU A 104 -8.08 -6.21 -3.47
C LEU A 104 -7.14 -6.29 -2.27
N PHE A 105 -6.34 -5.25 -2.03
CA PHE A 105 -5.45 -5.20 -0.87
C PHE A 105 -6.22 -5.25 0.46
N GLY A 106 -7.42 -4.66 0.51
CA GLY A 106 -8.32 -4.74 1.65
C GLY A 106 -8.72 -6.18 2.02
N VAL A 107 -8.69 -7.13 1.08
CA VAL A 107 -8.93 -8.55 1.36
C VAL A 107 -7.82 -9.15 2.22
N MET A 108 -6.58 -8.66 2.07
CA MET A 108 -5.41 -9.14 2.81
C MET A 108 -5.22 -8.46 4.17
N VAL A 109 -6.03 -7.46 4.50
CA VAL A 109 -5.96 -6.71 5.75
C VAL A 109 -7.19 -7.03 6.58
N THR A 110 -7.01 -7.22 7.89
CA THR A 110 -8.14 -7.53 8.78
C THR A 110 -9.07 -6.33 8.98
N ASP A 111 -8.46 -5.13 9.08
CA ASP A 111 -9.18 -3.86 9.19
C ASP A 111 -8.34 -2.73 8.56
N MET A 112 -8.84 -2.13 7.49
CA MET A 112 -8.18 -1.02 6.81
C MET A 112 -8.05 0.23 7.70
N ASN A 113 -8.96 0.42 8.66
CA ASN A 113 -8.92 1.55 9.59
C ASN A 113 -7.91 1.33 10.73
N ALA A 114 -7.47 0.11 10.93
CA ALA A 114 -6.44 -0.23 11.94
C ALA A 114 -5.00 -0.08 11.41
N ILE A 115 -4.82 0.34 10.16
CA ILE A 115 -3.51 0.71 9.61
C ILE A 115 -3.00 1.93 10.35
N LYS A 116 -1.78 1.83 10.90
CA LYS A 116 -1.15 2.90 11.67
C LYS A 116 0.12 3.38 10.97
N LEU A 117 0.08 4.62 10.52
CA LEU A 117 1.25 5.33 10.04
C LEU A 117 1.71 6.29 11.13
N LYS A 118 2.96 6.14 11.56
CA LYS A 118 3.59 7.02 12.53
C LYS A 118 4.81 7.68 11.91
N LEU A 119 5.02 8.94 12.23
CA LEU A 119 6.16 9.73 11.81
C LEU A 119 7.05 10.05 13.01
N TYR A 120 8.37 10.00 12.79
CA TYR A 120 9.34 10.35 13.79
C TYR A 120 9.34 11.85 14.04
N LYS A 121 9.24 12.25 15.30
CA LYS A 121 9.35 13.63 15.76
C LYS A 121 10.40 13.75 16.86
N ARG A 122 11.35 14.66 16.69
CA ARG A 122 12.31 15.02 17.72
C ARG A 122 11.88 16.33 18.38
N GLU A 123 11.57 16.30 19.66
CA GLU A 123 11.25 17.50 20.44
C GLU A 123 12.54 18.02 21.07
N ARG A 124 13.02 19.19 20.61
CA ARG A 124 14.24 19.83 21.12
C ARG A 124 14.18 20.19 22.60
N ILE A 125 13.00 20.54 23.11
CA ILE A 125 12.82 21.06 24.49
C ILE A 125 12.88 19.94 25.55
N LYS A 126 12.55 18.71 25.17
CA LYS A 126 12.48 17.57 26.10
C LYS A 126 13.49 16.47 25.82
N GLU A 127 14.36 16.65 24.84
CA GLU A 127 15.27 15.60 24.32
C GLU A 127 14.58 14.25 24.02
N GLN A 128 13.26 14.24 23.93
CA GLN A 128 12.47 13.05 23.70
C GLN A 128 12.20 12.89 22.21
N SER A 129 12.64 11.74 21.70
CA SER A 129 12.30 11.31 20.35
C SER A 129 11.12 10.36 20.43
N ARG A 130 10.08 10.60 19.65
CA ARG A 130 8.92 9.69 19.63
C ARG A 130 8.29 9.58 18.24
N TYR A 131 7.63 8.48 18.04
CA TYR A 131 6.76 8.27 16.89
C TYR A 131 5.35 8.79 17.22
N LEU A 132 4.86 9.74 16.44
CA LEU A 132 3.51 10.28 16.53
C LEU A 132 2.66 9.72 15.38
N ARG A 133 1.36 9.58 15.61
CA ARG A 133 0.43 9.32 14.52
C ARG A 133 0.51 10.47 13.51
N TYR A 134 0.22 10.16 12.24
CA TYR A 134 0.28 11.16 11.18
C TYR A 134 -0.54 12.42 11.53
N GLU A 135 -1.76 12.23 12.03
CA GLU A 135 -2.68 13.30 12.41
C GLU A 135 -2.13 14.16 13.56
N GLU A 136 -1.45 13.55 14.52
CA GLU A 136 -0.83 14.24 15.65
C GLU A 136 0.45 14.98 15.23
N ALA A 137 1.20 14.39 14.30
CA ALA A 137 2.43 14.99 13.79
C ALA A 137 2.16 16.26 12.98
N VAL A 138 1.02 16.31 12.31
CA VAL A 138 0.60 17.37 11.38
C VAL A 138 -0.19 18.51 12.05
N GLY A 139 -0.72 18.27 13.25
CA GLY A 139 -1.72 19.15 13.90
C GLY A 139 -1.22 20.49 14.48
N SER A 140 0.09 20.79 14.54
CA SER A 140 0.61 22.07 15.07
C SER A 140 1.31 22.91 14.00
N THR A 141 0.86 24.14 13.81
CA THR A 141 1.14 24.99 12.63
C THR A 141 2.61 25.31 12.31
N GLY A 142 3.50 25.37 13.28
CA GLY A 142 4.91 25.72 13.02
C GLY A 142 5.86 24.52 12.96
N GLN A 143 5.55 23.47 13.71
CA GLN A 143 6.38 22.26 13.76
C GLN A 143 5.98 21.24 12.67
N SER A 144 4.77 21.35 12.14
CA SER A 144 4.24 20.47 11.11
C SER A 144 4.99 20.59 9.79
N GLN A 145 5.45 21.78 9.42
CA GLN A 145 6.21 21.98 8.17
C GLN A 145 7.55 21.23 8.18
N GLY A 146 8.28 21.24 9.29
CA GLY A 146 9.51 20.48 9.44
C GLY A 146 9.28 18.97 9.30
N ILE A 147 8.19 18.46 9.86
CA ILE A 147 7.81 17.05 9.76
C ILE A 147 7.41 16.68 8.32
N TYR A 148 6.68 17.56 7.64
CA TYR A 148 6.32 17.36 6.22
C TYR A 148 7.55 17.28 5.32
N ILE A 149 8.50 18.20 5.51
CA ILE A 149 9.74 18.19 4.73
C ILE A 149 10.52 16.89 4.98
N GLN A 150 10.66 16.50 6.24
CA GLN A 150 11.35 15.27 6.62
C GLN A 150 10.64 14.02 6.03
N PHE A 151 9.32 13.99 6.10
CA PHE A 151 8.52 12.92 5.49
C PHE A 151 8.68 12.89 3.98
N LEU A 152 8.65 14.04 3.31
CA LEU A 152 8.87 14.15 1.86
C LEU A 152 10.26 13.65 1.49
N VAL A 153 11.30 14.04 2.23
CA VAL A 153 12.68 13.52 2.03
C VAL A 153 12.71 12.00 2.20
N ALA A 154 12.03 11.46 3.20
CA ALA A 154 11.95 10.02 3.43
C ALA A 154 11.27 9.28 2.26
N ILE A 155 10.17 9.83 1.73
CA ILE A 155 9.49 9.27 0.55
C ILE A 155 10.38 9.34 -0.70
N ILE A 156 11.09 10.45 -0.91
CA ILE A 156 12.03 10.59 -2.02
C ILE A 156 13.17 9.58 -1.90
N ASN A 157 13.69 9.35 -0.69
CA ASN A 157 14.71 8.33 -0.44
C ASN A 157 14.18 6.93 -0.70
N TYR A 158 12.94 6.65 -0.32
CA TYR A 158 12.27 5.39 -0.64
C TYR A 158 12.17 5.18 -2.16
N ILE A 159 11.64 6.17 -2.89
CA ILE A 159 11.51 6.11 -4.35
C ILE A 159 12.87 5.90 -5.00
N ALA A 160 13.88 6.65 -4.59
CA ALA A 160 15.23 6.50 -5.15
C ALA A 160 15.87 5.16 -4.81
N GLY A 161 15.63 4.62 -3.61
CA GLY A 161 16.07 3.27 -3.24
C GLY A 161 15.45 2.19 -4.12
N MET A 162 14.21 2.36 -4.55
CA MET A 162 13.56 1.45 -5.51
C MET A 162 14.21 1.48 -6.90
N TYR A 163 14.72 2.64 -7.32
CA TYR A 163 15.35 2.79 -8.65
C TYR A 163 16.85 2.52 -8.65
N SER A 164 17.54 2.62 -7.51
CA SER A 164 18.99 2.42 -7.43
C SER A 164 19.43 0.98 -7.70
N PHE A 165 18.54 0.00 -7.58
CA PHE A 165 18.80 -1.38 -8.02
C PHE A 165 18.95 -1.56 -9.54
N ARG A 166 18.67 -0.51 -10.33
CA ARG A 166 18.73 -0.56 -11.80
C ARG A 166 19.94 0.16 -12.41
N ALA A 167 20.71 0.89 -11.62
CA ALA A 167 21.85 1.64 -12.10
C ALA A 167 23.06 1.36 -11.21
N GLU A 168 23.96 0.51 -11.68
CA GLU A 168 25.29 0.36 -11.13
C GLU A 168 26.00 1.72 -11.22
N ASP A 169 26.51 2.22 -10.07
CA ASP A 169 27.48 3.33 -9.96
C ASP A 169 27.06 4.78 -10.26
N THR A 170 25.80 5.14 -10.25
CA THR A 170 25.45 6.57 -10.33
C THR A 170 25.12 7.18 -8.97
N VAL A 171 25.96 8.13 -8.53
CA VAL A 171 25.63 9.02 -7.40
C VAL A 171 24.44 9.90 -7.82
N THR A 172 23.26 9.58 -7.35
CA THR A 172 22.07 10.34 -7.67
C THR A 172 21.95 11.52 -6.71
N THR A 173 22.16 12.74 -7.21
CA THR A 173 21.88 13.99 -6.48
C THR A 173 20.41 14.31 -6.62
N LYS A 174 19.73 14.60 -5.49
CA LYS A 174 18.31 14.96 -5.44
C LYS A 174 18.19 16.41 -4.98
N THR A 175 17.45 17.20 -5.72
CA THR A 175 17.14 18.57 -5.36
C THR A 175 15.64 18.71 -5.15
N ILE A 176 15.25 19.27 -4.01
CA ILE A 176 13.85 19.53 -3.66
C ILE A 176 13.67 21.04 -3.66
N PHE A 177 12.75 21.52 -4.47
CA PHE A 177 12.32 22.92 -4.45
C PHE A 177 11.05 23.03 -3.62
N ILE A 178 11.09 23.83 -2.55
CA ILE A 178 9.94 24.06 -1.69
C ILE A 178 9.60 25.55 -1.80
N ASP A 179 8.45 25.84 -2.41
CA ASP A 179 7.91 27.19 -2.46
C ASP A 179 7.33 27.55 -1.10
N ASN A 180 7.75 28.72 -0.58
CA ASN A 180 7.30 29.29 0.69
C ASN A 180 7.31 28.31 1.89
N PRO A 181 8.46 27.70 2.24
CA PRO A 181 8.54 26.67 3.26
C PRO A 181 8.14 27.13 4.67
N PHE A 182 8.04 28.44 4.88
CA PHE A 182 7.66 29.05 6.15
C PHE A 182 6.39 29.92 6.08
N GLY A 183 5.67 29.90 4.97
CA GLY A 183 4.53 30.78 4.71
C GLY A 183 3.33 30.64 5.65
N ALA A 184 3.26 29.56 6.44
CA ALA A 184 2.25 29.36 7.47
C ALA A 184 2.80 29.52 8.91
N ALA A 185 4.06 29.82 9.07
CA ALA A 185 4.65 30.13 10.38
C ALA A 185 4.29 31.59 10.74
N LYS A 186 3.23 31.79 11.52
CA LYS A 186 2.94 33.04 12.24
C LYS A 186 3.51 32.94 13.63
#